data_4111476c2c2a0cc9a24c8d5394aad43a
#
_entry.id   4111476c2c2a0cc9a24c8d5394aad43a
#
_cell.length_a   1.000
_cell.length_b   1.000
_cell.length_c   1.000
_cell.angle_alpha   90.00
_cell.angle_beta   90.00
_cell.angle_gamma   90.00
#
_symmetry.space_group_name_H-M   'P 1'
#
loop_
_entity.id
_entity.type
_entity.pdbx_description
1 polymer ?
#
loop_
_entity_poly.entity_id
_entity_poly.type
_entity_poly.pdbx_seq_one_letter_code
_entity_poly.pdbx_strand_id
1 'polypeptide(L)'
;MKLRAFQKEDIPEIKRIYESFYNDNEYPHFENGYYEVFIVTDDNGKIISIGGVKPIMEIITLTNKNCSVRDRKDALIQIMDTSIYTVVKFGFNQLHAFVHDDSEWIKHLKKVQFKVSENKVLILSI
;
A
#
# COMPACT_ATOMS: atom_id res chain seq x y z
N MET A 1 -1.16 -4.71 30.48
CA MET A 1 -1.08 -4.75 29.02
C MET A 1 0.00 -5.71 28.55
N LYS A 2 -0.29 -6.47 27.51
CA LYS A 2 0.66 -7.42 26.93
C LYS A 2 0.73 -7.23 25.43
N LEU A 3 1.95 -7.24 24.89
CA LEU A 3 2.22 -7.26 23.45
C LEU A 3 2.46 -8.72 23.04
N ARG A 4 1.80 -9.17 21.97
CA ARG A 4 2.01 -10.50 21.41
C ARG A 4 1.87 -10.49 19.88
N ALA A 5 2.35 -11.56 19.25
CA ALA A 5 2.15 -11.77 17.83
C ALA A 5 0.68 -12.07 17.48
N PHE A 6 0.30 -11.74 16.27
CA PHE A 6 -0.97 -12.11 15.66
C PHE A 6 -1.12 -13.62 15.52
N GLN A 7 -2.34 -14.12 15.70
CA GLN A 7 -2.74 -15.49 15.44
C GLN A 7 -4.01 -15.52 14.59
N LYS A 8 -4.22 -16.59 13.82
CA LYS A 8 -5.41 -16.70 12.95
C LYS A 8 -6.72 -16.63 13.74
N GLU A 9 -6.71 -17.08 14.97
CA GLU A 9 -7.85 -17.03 15.89
C GLU A 9 -8.26 -15.60 16.26
N ASP A 10 -7.41 -14.61 16.02
CA ASP A 10 -7.72 -13.19 16.26
C ASP A 10 -8.62 -12.58 15.17
N ILE A 11 -8.69 -13.19 13.99
CA ILE A 11 -9.40 -12.64 12.83
C ILE A 11 -10.85 -12.26 13.12
N PRO A 12 -11.68 -13.11 13.78
CA PRO A 12 -13.06 -12.74 14.06
C PRO A 12 -13.18 -11.48 14.92
N GLU A 13 -12.34 -11.31 15.93
CA GLU A 13 -12.36 -10.13 16.79
C GLU A 13 -11.81 -8.89 16.05
N ILE A 14 -10.80 -9.06 15.23
CA ILE A 14 -10.28 -7.98 14.37
C ILE A 14 -11.36 -7.47 13.42
N LYS A 15 -12.10 -8.38 12.77
CA LYS A 15 -13.23 -8.03 11.91
C LYS A 15 -14.32 -7.28 12.66
N ARG A 16 -14.63 -7.72 13.88
CA ARG A 16 -15.60 -7.04 14.73
C ARG A 16 -15.18 -5.60 15.05
N ILE A 17 -13.92 -5.40 15.41
CA ILE A 17 -13.36 -4.06 15.67
C ILE A 17 -13.42 -3.20 14.41
N TYR A 18 -13.00 -3.74 13.26
CA TYR A 18 -13.05 -3.03 11.99
C TYR A 18 -14.49 -2.60 11.63
N GLU A 19 -15.44 -3.52 11.67
CA GLU A 19 -16.84 -3.24 11.37
C GLU A 19 -17.48 -2.22 12.32
N SER A 20 -17.06 -2.22 13.58
CA SER A 20 -17.59 -1.30 14.59
C SER A 20 -17.04 0.12 14.48
N PHE A 21 -15.77 0.29 14.07
CA PHE A 21 -15.08 1.58 14.21
C PHE A 21 -14.38 2.06 12.94
N TYR A 22 -14.11 1.20 11.96
CA TYR A 22 -13.24 1.49 10.81
C TYR A 22 -13.83 1.09 9.46
N ASN A 23 -15.13 0.85 9.37
CA ASN A 23 -15.77 0.39 8.15
C ASN A 23 -15.72 1.37 6.96
N ASP A 24 -15.33 2.63 7.21
CA ASP A 24 -15.08 3.63 6.16
C ASP A 24 -13.74 3.42 5.43
N ASN A 25 -12.87 2.59 5.98
CA ASN A 25 -11.55 2.28 5.42
C ASN A 25 -11.55 0.87 4.82
N GLU A 26 -10.58 0.62 3.94
CA GLU A 26 -10.34 -0.74 3.45
C GLU A 26 -9.94 -1.66 4.61
N TYR A 27 -10.49 -2.88 4.63
CA TYR A 27 -10.12 -3.88 5.62
C TYR A 27 -8.64 -4.28 5.47
N PRO A 28 -7.83 -4.21 6.51
CA PRO A 28 -6.37 -4.32 6.40
C PRO A 28 -5.83 -5.75 6.28
N HIS A 29 -6.58 -6.76 6.03
CA HIS A 29 -6.14 -8.15 5.76
C HIS A 29 -4.80 -8.52 6.40
N PHE A 30 -4.68 -8.43 7.73
CA PHE A 30 -3.45 -8.67 8.48
C PHE A 30 -2.81 -10.04 8.27
N GLU A 31 -3.58 -10.99 7.75
CA GLU A 31 -3.12 -12.33 7.40
C GLU A 31 -2.25 -12.39 6.13
N ASN A 32 -2.18 -11.30 5.34
CA ASN A 32 -1.51 -11.29 4.04
C ASN A 32 -0.54 -10.11 3.88
N GLY A 33 0.69 -10.42 3.47
CA GLY A 33 1.64 -9.43 3.00
C GLY A 33 2.31 -8.57 4.08
N TYR A 34 2.08 -8.85 5.35
CA TYR A 34 2.74 -8.17 6.45
C TYR A 34 4.03 -8.90 6.86
N TYR A 35 5.06 -8.15 7.19
CA TYR A 35 6.27 -8.71 7.83
C TYR A 35 5.98 -9.13 9.24
N GLU A 36 5.31 -8.28 10.00
CA GLU A 36 4.87 -8.58 11.35
C GLU A 36 3.54 -7.90 11.65
N VAL A 37 2.74 -8.56 12.49
CA VAL A 37 1.50 -8.01 13.04
C VAL A 37 1.52 -8.19 14.54
N PHE A 38 1.23 -7.11 15.25
CA PHE A 38 1.28 -7.02 16.71
C PHE A 38 -0.11 -6.86 17.29
N ILE A 39 -0.38 -7.57 18.35
CA ILE A 39 -1.61 -7.46 19.13
C ILE A 39 -1.25 -6.95 20.53
N VAL A 40 -1.91 -5.89 20.95
CA VAL A 40 -1.87 -5.44 22.35
C VAL A 40 -3.15 -5.84 23.03
N THR A 41 -3.04 -6.55 24.14
CA THR A 41 -4.19 -6.98 24.96
C THR A 41 -4.14 -6.39 26.36
N ASP A 42 -5.30 -6.35 27.01
CA ASP A 42 -5.36 -6.15 28.45
C ASP A 42 -4.95 -7.43 29.20
N ASP A 43 -5.00 -7.38 30.52
CA ASP A 43 -4.60 -8.52 31.37
C ASP A 43 -5.56 -9.72 31.27
N ASN A 44 -6.77 -9.50 30.75
CA ASN A 44 -7.77 -10.54 30.50
C ASN A 44 -7.73 -11.12 29.08
N GLY A 45 -6.78 -10.64 28.25
CA GLY A 45 -6.63 -11.11 26.88
C GLY A 45 -7.53 -10.40 25.85
N LYS A 46 -8.27 -9.36 26.26
CA LYS A 46 -9.07 -8.55 25.34
C LYS A 46 -8.15 -7.70 24.46
N ILE A 47 -8.38 -7.72 23.17
CA ILE A 47 -7.62 -6.89 22.22
C ILE A 47 -7.91 -5.41 22.45
N ILE A 48 -6.85 -4.64 22.71
CA ILE A 48 -6.90 -3.17 22.82
C ILE A 48 -6.55 -2.53 21.49
N SER A 49 -5.50 -3.05 20.81
CA SER A 49 -5.01 -2.48 19.56
C SER A 49 -4.33 -3.54 18.70
N ILE A 50 -4.39 -3.33 17.39
CA ILE A 50 -3.70 -4.14 16.38
C ILE A 50 -2.87 -3.21 15.52
N GLY A 51 -1.65 -3.60 15.21
CA GLY A 51 -0.78 -2.90 14.28
C GLY A 51 0.03 -3.87 13.46
N GLY A 52 0.45 -3.44 12.30
CA GLY A 52 1.28 -4.27 11.43
C GLY A 52 2.21 -3.44 10.55
N VAL A 53 3.31 -4.05 10.13
CA VAL A 53 4.29 -3.46 9.23
C VAL A 53 4.32 -4.27 7.95
N LYS A 54 4.04 -3.60 6.82
CA LYS A 54 4.11 -4.22 5.49
C LYS A 54 4.93 -3.38 4.53
N PRO A 55 5.64 -4.01 3.58
CA PRO A 55 6.28 -3.29 2.49
C PRO A 55 5.25 -2.76 1.50
N ILE A 56 5.59 -1.72 0.78
CA ILE A 56 4.87 -1.26 -0.40
C ILE A 56 5.81 -1.29 -1.61
N MET A 57 5.24 -1.54 -2.80
CA MET A 57 5.97 -1.45 -4.05
C MET A 57 5.82 -0.06 -4.62
N GLU A 58 6.93 0.65 -4.77
CA GLU A 58 6.99 2.00 -5.33
C GLU A 58 7.60 1.98 -6.72
N ILE A 59 6.99 2.73 -7.64
CA ILE A 59 7.59 3.02 -8.94
C ILE A 59 8.17 4.43 -8.95
N ILE A 60 9.39 4.55 -9.43
CA ILE A 60 10.04 5.83 -9.70
C ILE A 60 10.44 5.83 -11.18
N THR A 61 10.08 6.89 -11.90
CA THR A 61 10.42 7.03 -13.31
C THR A 61 11.08 8.37 -13.58
N LEU A 62 12.09 8.35 -14.45
CA LEU A 62 12.71 9.54 -15.02
C LEU A 62 12.62 9.46 -16.55
N THR A 63 12.12 10.51 -17.17
CA THR A 63 11.93 10.55 -18.61
C THR A 63 12.86 11.57 -19.26
N ASN A 64 13.57 11.14 -20.30
CA ASN A 64 14.38 12.04 -21.12
C ASN A 64 13.46 12.91 -21.99
N LYS A 65 13.34 14.18 -21.64
CA LYS A 65 12.47 15.13 -22.35
C LYS A 65 12.98 15.52 -23.75
N ASN A 66 14.22 15.18 -24.09
CA ASN A 66 14.78 15.40 -25.43
C ASN A 66 14.33 14.36 -26.47
N CYS A 67 13.68 13.27 -26.02
CA CYS A 67 13.10 12.28 -26.91
C CYS A 67 11.71 12.69 -27.38
N SER A 68 11.25 12.10 -28.50
CA SER A 68 9.92 12.38 -29.05
C SER A 68 8.81 12.02 -28.05
N VAL A 69 7.66 12.66 -28.17
CA VAL A 69 6.48 12.35 -27.35
C VAL A 69 6.07 10.89 -27.51
N ARG A 70 6.15 10.38 -28.75
CA ARG A 70 5.83 8.98 -29.06
C ARG A 70 6.76 8.02 -28.31
N ASP A 71 8.08 8.23 -28.41
CA ASP A 71 9.06 7.37 -27.76
C ASP A 71 8.91 7.40 -26.24
N ARG A 72 8.64 8.58 -25.66
CA ARG A 72 8.40 8.71 -24.22
C ARG A 72 7.15 7.96 -23.77
N LYS A 73 6.08 7.99 -24.57
CA LYS A 73 4.85 7.24 -24.29
C LYS A 73 5.09 5.73 -24.36
N ASP A 74 5.75 5.28 -25.42
CA ASP A 74 6.04 3.85 -25.61
C ASP A 74 6.96 3.31 -24.52
N ALA A 75 7.96 4.11 -24.11
CA ALA A 75 8.83 3.77 -22.99
C ALA A 75 8.06 3.67 -21.67
N LEU A 76 7.14 4.58 -21.39
CA LEU A 76 6.31 4.52 -20.18
C LEU A 76 5.47 3.24 -20.15
N ILE A 77 4.86 2.87 -21.27
CA ILE A 77 4.06 1.64 -21.37
C ILE A 77 4.94 0.41 -21.04
N GLN A 78 6.13 0.33 -21.62
CA GLN A 78 7.05 -0.78 -21.33
C GLN A 78 7.49 -0.84 -19.86
N ILE A 79 7.77 0.32 -19.25
CA ILE A 79 8.10 0.41 -17.82
C ILE A 79 6.89 -0.07 -16.98
N MET A 80 5.69 0.34 -17.34
CA MET A 80 4.49 -0.05 -16.61
C MET A 80 4.24 -1.56 -16.68
N ASP A 81 4.30 -2.14 -17.87
CA ASP A 81 4.09 -3.59 -18.05
C ASP A 81 5.11 -4.40 -17.25
N THR A 82 6.38 -3.99 -17.30
CA THR A 82 7.45 -4.64 -16.52
C THR A 82 7.25 -4.45 -15.02
N SER A 83 6.81 -3.28 -14.59
CA SER A 83 6.54 -2.99 -13.17
C SER A 83 5.39 -3.84 -12.64
N ILE A 84 4.30 -3.97 -13.40
CA ILE A 84 3.17 -4.83 -13.03
C ILE A 84 3.62 -6.28 -12.89
N TYR A 85 4.38 -6.78 -13.86
CA TYR A 85 4.95 -8.13 -13.76
C TYR A 85 5.80 -8.32 -12.50
N THR A 86 6.65 -7.32 -12.18
CA THR A 86 7.51 -7.35 -10.99
C THR A 86 6.70 -7.36 -9.70
N VAL A 87 5.66 -6.53 -9.61
CA VAL A 87 4.76 -6.46 -8.45
C VAL A 87 4.12 -7.82 -8.18
N VAL A 88 3.57 -8.45 -9.23
CA VAL A 88 2.93 -9.77 -9.14
C VAL A 88 3.95 -10.85 -8.78
N LYS A 89 5.14 -10.83 -9.39
CA LYS A 89 6.22 -11.78 -9.12
C LYS A 89 6.62 -11.79 -7.64
N PHE A 90 6.64 -10.63 -6.99
CA PHE A 90 6.96 -10.51 -5.56
C PHE A 90 5.75 -10.68 -4.63
N GLY A 91 4.59 -11.07 -5.15
CA GLY A 91 3.40 -11.37 -4.35
C GLY A 91 2.59 -10.16 -3.91
N PHE A 92 2.79 -9.01 -4.55
CA PHE A 92 2.03 -7.78 -4.26
C PHE A 92 0.92 -7.59 -5.30
N ASN A 93 -0.06 -6.75 -4.96
CA ASN A 93 -1.20 -6.43 -5.80
C ASN A 93 -1.41 -4.93 -6.04
N GLN A 94 -0.52 -4.10 -5.53
CA GLN A 94 -0.56 -2.65 -5.69
C GLN A 94 0.80 -2.09 -6.05
N LEU A 95 0.79 -1.07 -6.89
CA LEU A 95 1.95 -0.28 -7.27
C LEU A 95 1.69 1.17 -6.90
N HIS A 96 2.58 1.77 -6.12
CA HIS A 96 2.45 3.13 -5.62
C HIS A 96 3.39 4.08 -6.37
N ALA A 97 2.90 5.26 -6.70
CA ALA A 97 3.70 6.36 -7.21
C ALA A 97 3.50 7.57 -6.30
N PHE A 98 4.58 8.10 -5.75
CA PHE A 98 4.55 9.31 -4.92
C PHE A 98 4.90 10.51 -5.81
N VAL A 99 3.95 11.41 -6.00
CA VAL A 99 4.06 12.57 -6.89
C VAL A 99 3.61 13.83 -6.16
N HIS A 100 4.14 14.98 -6.57
CA HIS A 100 3.65 16.27 -6.08
C HIS A 100 2.25 16.56 -6.61
N ASP A 101 1.42 17.26 -5.84
CA ASP A 101 0.03 17.58 -6.19
C ASP A 101 -0.11 18.36 -7.51
N ASP A 102 0.86 19.20 -7.83
CA ASP A 102 0.93 20.02 -9.06
C ASP A 102 1.69 19.35 -10.20
N SER A 103 2.09 18.09 -10.04
CA SER A 103 2.87 17.38 -11.06
C SER A 103 2.03 17.07 -12.30
N GLU A 104 2.59 17.36 -13.47
CA GLU A 104 2.06 16.92 -14.77
C GLU A 104 2.00 15.37 -14.89
N TRP A 105 2.82 14.68 -14.13
CA TRP A 105 2.86 13.22 -14.04
C TRP A 105 1.51 12.62 -13.66
N ILE A 106 0.74 13.28 -12.79
CA ILE A 106 -0.57 12.77 -12.34
C ILE A 106 -1.47 12.50 -13.55
N LYS A 107 -1.49 13.40 -14.54
CA LYS A 107 -2.29 13.23 -15.76
C LYS A 107 -1.87 12.00 -16.56
N HIS A 108 -0.56 11.76 -16.68
CA HIS A 108 -0.03 10.61 -17.40
C HIS A 108 -0.30 9.29 -16.66
N LEU A 109 -0.12 9.28 -15.34
CA LEU A 109 -0.36 8.11 -14.53
C LEU A 109 -1.85 7.71 -14.50
N LYS A 110 -2.76 8.69 -14.48
CA LYS A 110 -4.20 8.41 -14.61
C LYS A 110 -4.56 7.74 -15.93
N LYS A 111 -3.89 8.08 -17.03
CA LYS A 111 -4.09 7.45 -18.35
C LYS A 111 -3.68 5.97 -18.36
N VAL A 112 -2.76 5.57 -17.52
CA VAL A 112 -2.34 4.17 -17.31
C VAL A 112 -2.99 3.54 -16.07
N GLN A 113 -4.15 4.05 -15.70
CA GLN A 113 -5.07 3.50 -14.67
C GLN A 113 -4.62 3.68 -13.22
N PHE A 114 -3.65 4.55 -12.93
CA PHE A 114 -3.44 4.97 -11.54
C PHE A 114 -4.63 5.78 -11.03
N LYS A 115 -4.97 5.54 -9.77
CA LYS A 115 -5.99 6.31 -9.05
C LYS A 115 -5.31 7.14 -7.98
N VAL A 116 -5.76 8.38 -7.81
CA VAL A 116 -5.29 9.22 -6.71
C VAL A 116 -5.86 8.67 -5.41
N SER A 117 -4.96 8.39 -4.45
CA SER A 117 -5.36 8.00 -3.10
C SER A 117 -5.90 9.20 -2.34
N GLU A 118 -6.97 8.99 -1.58
CA GLU A 118 -7.48 9.98 -0.63
C GLU A 118 -6.66 10.04 0.67
N ASN A 119 -5.78 9.07 0.89
CA ASN A 119 -4.96 8.96 2.08
C ASN A 119 -3.70 9.83 1.97
N LYS A 120 -3.31 10.43 3.09
CA LYS A 120 -2.04 11.15 3.21
C LYS A 120 -0.94 10.20 3.64
N VAL A 121 0.28 10.46 3.18
CA VAL A 121 1.48 9.74 3.62
C VAL A 121 2.12 10.51 4.76
N LEU A 122 2.37 9.82 5.88
CA LEU A 122 3.14 10.32 7.01
C LEU A 122 4.47 9.57 7.07
N ILE A 123 5.57 10.28 7.25
CA ILE A 123 6.91 9.71 7.26
C ILE A 123 7.55 9.94 8.63
N LEU A 124 7.99 8.85 9.25
CA LEU A 124 8.85 8.87 10.42
C LEU A 124 10.26 8.46 9.98
N SER A 125 11.21 9.37 10.10
CA SER A 125 12.63 9.07 9.85
C SER A 125 13.28 8.50 11.11
N ILE A 126 14.00 7.43 10.94
CA ILE A 126 14.60 6.65 12.03
C ILE A 126 16.11 6.84 12.04
#